data_1268166e791573885605677d46f7b7a0
#
_entry.id   1268166e791573885605677d46f7b7a0
#
_cell.length_a   1.000
_cell.length_b   1.000
_cell.length_c   1.000
_cell.angle_alpha   90.00
_cell.angle_beta   90.00
_cell.angle_gamma   90.00
#
_symmetry.space_group_name_H-M   'P 1'
#
loop_
_entity.id
_entity.type
_entity.pdbx_description
1 polymer ?
#
loop_
_entity_poly.entity_id
_entity_poly.type
_entity_poly.pdbx_seq_one_letter_code
_entity_poly.pdbx_strand_id
1 'polypeptide(L)'
;MIKVKLLKNGNDLKKIVIKGHAMYDDFGKDIVCAAVSSTVITSVNACLSIDDKSISYEEGDGIVINVIKNDYVTSKIIDNMISNLFELEKAYPKNVQIKEENNE
;
A
#
# COMPACT_ATOMS: atom_id res chain seq x y z
N MET A 1 2.11 -13.15 -7.73
CA MET A 1 0.95 -12.38 -7.25
C MET A 1 1.39 -11.35 -6.21
N ILE A 2 0.99 -10.11 -6.42
CA ILE A 2 1.23 -9.04 -5.45
C ILE A 2 0.16 -9.15 -4.37
N LYS A 3 0.60 -9.27 -3.13
CA LYS A 3 -0.31 -9.39 -1.99
C LYS A 3 -0.21 -8.16 -1.12
N VAL A 4 -1.34 -7.53 -0.88
CA VAL A 4 -1.46 -6.34 -0.04
C VAL A 4 -2.27 -6.74 1.19
N LYS A 5 -1.69 -6.51 2.36
CA LYS A 5 -2.37 -6.78 3.62
C LYS A 5 -2.59 -5.46 4.36
N LEU A 6 -3.83 -5.21 4.73
CA LEU A 6 -4.21 -4.02 5.49
C LEU A 6 -4.52 -4.45 6.91
N LEU A 7 -3.74 -3.97 7.86
CA LEU A 7 -3.88 -4.34 9.27
C LEU A 7 -4.55 -3.20 10.01
N LYS A 8 -5.74 -3.46 10.52
CA LYS A 8 -6.55 -2.48 11.22
C LYS A 8 -6.71 -2.81 12.70
N ASN A 9 -6.95 -1.80 13.49
CA ASN A 9 -7.35 -1.93 14.89
C ASN A 9 -8.66 -1.16 15.03
N GLY A 10 -9.77 -1.88 15.02
CA GLY A 10 -11.09 -1.27 14.91
C GLY A 10 -11.24 -0.63 13.52
N ASN A 11 -11.53 0.66 13.48
CA ASN A 11 -11.65 1.40 12.23
C ASN A 11 -10.35 2.05 11.78
N ASP A 12 -9.30 1.95 12.59
CA ASP A 12 -8.04 2.62 12.32
C ASP A 12 -7.08 1.70 11.57
N LEU A 13 -6.63 2.15 10.41
CA LEU A 13 -5.59 1.45 9.67
C LEU A 13 -4.25 1.72 10.32
N LYS A 14 -3.54 0.65 10.68
CA LYS A 14 -2.25 0.74 11.39
C LYS A 14 -1.06 0.38 10.54
N LYS A 15 -1.21 -0.59 9.65
CA LYS A 15 -0.07 -1.10 8.88
C LYS A 15 -0.52 -1.60 7.53
N ILE A 16 0.32 -1.39 6.54
CA ILE A 16 0.13 -1.91 5.18
C ILE A 16 1.37 -2.70 4.81
N VAL A 17 1.19 -3.95 4.41
CA VAL A 17 2.28 -4.83 3.99
C VAL A 17 2.05 -5.23 2.54
N ILE A 18 3.05 -5.03 1.69
CA ILE A 18 2.97 -5.36 0.26
C ILE A 18 4.11 -6.29 -0.08
N LYS A 19 3.79 -7.48 -0.60
CA LYS A 19 4.78 -8.50 -0.94
C LYS A 19 4.55 -9.04 -2.33
N GLY A 20 5.59 -9.62 -2.91
CA GLY A 20 5.50 -10.33 -4.17
C GLY A 20 5.65 -9.45 -5.39
N HIS A 21 5.97 -8.18 -5.23
CA HIS A 21 5.94 -7.21 -6.32
C HIS A 21 7.15 -7.23 -7.24
N ALA A 22 8.25 -7.79 -6.84
CA ALA A 22 9.50 -7.64 -7.58
C ALA A 22 9.95 -8.89 -8.32
N MET A 23 9.10 -9.90 -8.44
CA MET A 23 9.54 -11.21 -8.85
C MET A 23 9.12 -11.62 -10.24
N TYR A 24 8.67 -10.68 -11.05
CA TYR A 24 8.06 -11.03 -12.31
C TYR A 24 8.88 -10.57 -13.49
N ASP A 25 9.06 -11.46 -14.41
CA ASP A 25 9.80 -11.22 -15.64
C ASP A 25 8.90 -11.04 -16.84
N ASP A 26 7.62 -11.34 -16.73
CA ASP A 26 6.66 -11.17 -17.81
C ASP A 26 6.25 -9.71 -17.92
N PHE A 27 6.17 -9.21 -19.13
CA PHE A 27 5.80 -7.82 -19.39
C PHE A 27 4.49 -7.40 -18.73
N GLY A 28 3.47 -8.26 -18.79
CA GLY A 28 2.18 -7.95 -18.19
C GLY A 28 2.28 -7.77 -16.69
N LYS A 29 3.10 -8.56 -16.03
CA LYS A 29 3.31 -8.49 -14.60
C LYS A 29 4.14 -7.27 -14.23
N ASP A 30 5.10 -6.90 -15.06
CA ASP A 30 5.91 -5.71 -14.83
C ASP A 30 5.07 -4.44 -14.87
N ILE A 31 4.08 -4.37 -15.74
CA ILE A 31 3.16 -3.24 -15.80
C ILE A 31 2.38 -3.11 -14.50
N VAL A 32 1.88 -4.22 -13.98
CA VAL A 32 1.12 -4.23 -12.73
C VAL A 32 2.04 -3.85 -11.56
N CYS A 33 3.23 -4.43 -11.51
CA CYS A 33 4.22 -4.09 -10.48
C CYS A 33 4.55 -2.61 -10.50
N ALA A 34 4.78 -2.05 -11.69
CA ALA A 34 5.08 -0.64 -11.84
C ALA A 34 3.93 0.23 -11.36
N ALA A 35 2.69 -0.15 -11.69
CA ALA A 35 1.51 0.59 -11.27
C ALA A 35 1.36 0.58 -9.74
N VAL A 36 1.51 -0.59 -9.11
CA VAL A 36 1.43 -0.71 -7.65
C VAL A 36 2.55 0.10 -7.00
N SER A 37 3.78 -0.07 -7.47
CA SER A 37 4.93 0.64 -6.90
C SER A 37 4.80 2.14 -7.03
N SER A 38 4.38 2.63 -8.19
CA SER A 38 4.19 4.06 -8.41
C SER A 38 3.11 4.63 -7.48
N THR A 39 2.00 3.93 -7.35
CA THR A 39 0.90 4.34 -6.46
C THR A 39 1.39 4.46 -5.02
N VAL A 40 2.10 3.43 -4.55
CA VAL A 40 2.59 3.37 -3.17
C VAL A 40 3.65 4.43 -2.92
N ILE A 41 4.66 4.51 -3.77
CA ILE A 41 5.78 5.44 -3.56
C ILE A 41 5.31 6.90 -3.63
N THR A 42 4.44 7.22 -4.58
CA THR A 42 3.89 8.56 -4.69
C THR A 42 3.15 8.95 -3.41
N SER A 43 2.34 8.04 -2.87
CA SER A 43 1.56 8.30 -1.66
C SER A 43 2.46 8.42 -0.43
N VAL A 44 3.46 7.53 -0.32
CA VAL A 44 4.43 7.58 0.78
C VAL A 44 5.18 8.91 0.77
N ASN A 45 5.66 9.32 -0.40
CA ASN A 45 6.38 10.59 -0.54
C ASN A 45 5.49 11.78 -0.19
N ALA A 46 4.22 11.73 -0.58
CA ALA A 46 3.27 12.79 -0.23
C ALA A 46 3.12 12.91 1.29
N CYS A 47 2.90 11.79 1.98
CA CYS A 47 2.79 11.80 3.44
C CYS A 47 4.04 12.36 4.11
N LEU A 48 5.20 11.85 3.70
CA LEU A 48 6.47 12.25 4.33
C LEU A 48 6.87 13.69 4.02
N SER A 49 6.47 14.21 2.85
CA SER A 49 6.76 15.59 2.50
C SER A 49 5.93 16.58 3.32
N ILE A 50 4.74 16.18 3.74
CA ILE A 50 3.87 17.03 4.56
C ILE A 50 4.24 16.91 6.03
N ASP A 51 4.51 15.69 6.50
CA ASP A 51 4.90 15.44 7.88
C ASP A 51 5.77 14.17 7.91
N ASP A 52 7.05 14.36 8.16
CA ASP A 52 8.00 13.26 8.13
C ASP A 52 7.82 12.26 9.27
N LYS A 53 6.90 12.53 10.20
CA LYS A 53 6.56 11.64 11.30
C LYS A 53 5.18 11.01 11.14
N SER A 54 4.53 11.24 10.01
CA SER A 54 3.17 10.73 9.77
C SER A 54 3.12 9.23 9.60
N ILE A 55 4.10 8.67 8.89
CA ILE A 55 4.21 7.24 8.61
C ILE A 55 5.67 6.83 8.70
N SER A 56 5.90 5.52 8.81
CA SER A 56 7.24 4.97 8.56
C SER A 56 7.15 4.07 7.33
N TYR A 57 8.27 3.96 6.61
CA TYR A 57 8.35 3.20 5.38
C TYR A 57 9.61 2.35 5.41
N GLU A 58 9.44 1.04 5.21
CA GLU A 58 10.55 0.12 5.16
C GLU A 58 10.45 -0.72 3.91
N GLU A 59 11.60 -0.95 3.28
CA GLU A 59 11.70 -1.73 2.07
C GLU A 59 12.74 -2.83 2.29
N GLY A 60 12.39 -4.05 1.93
CA GLY A 60 13.28 -5.20 2.10
C GLY A 60 12.66 -6.37 1.36
N ASP A 61 12.14 -7.33 2.11
CA ASP A 61 11.43 -8.47 1.54
C ASP A 61 9.97 -8.10 1.22
N GLY A 62 9.79 -6.90 0.75
CA GLY A 62 8.50 -6.28 0.49
C GLY A 62 8.50 -4.87 1.05
N ILE A 63 7.33 -4.27 1.10
CA ILE A 63 7.15 -2.92 1.61
C ILE A 63 6.30 -2.98 2.86
N VAL A 64 6.73 -2.28 3.90
CA VAL A 64 5.95 -2.14 5.13
C VAL A 64 5.76 -0.65 5.40
N ILE A 65 4.50 -0.25 5.53
CA ILE A 65 4.13 1.11 5.88
C ILE A 65 3.41 1.05 7.22
N ASN A 66 3.94 1.77 8.22
CA ASN A 66 3.26 1.91 9.51
C ASN A 66 2.63 3.29 9.55
N VAL A 67 1.34 3.34 9.84
CA VAL A 67 0.63 4.62 9.97
C VAL A 67 0.77 5.07 11.42
N ILE A 68 1.53 6.14 11.62
CA ILE A 68 1.86 6.63 12.96
C ILE A 68 0.83 7.65 13.44
N LYS A 69 0.42 8.53 12.53
CA LYS A 69 -0.56 9.58 12.85
C LYS A 69 -1.87 9.33 12.12
N ASN A 70 -2.97 9.46 12.84
CA ASN A 70 -4.31 9.35 12.26
C ASN A 70 -4.94 10.72 12.04
N ASP A 71 -4.15 11.69 11.62
CA ASP A 71 -4.68 13.01 11.30
C ASP A 71 -5.38 12.99 9.94
N TYR A 72 -6.09 14.08 9.66
CA TYR A 72 -6.93 14.16 8.47
C TYR A 72 -6.12 13.99 7.18
N VAL A 73 -5.00 14.70 7.07
CA VAL A 73 -4.22 14.70 5.84
C VAL A 73 -3.61 13.32 5.57
N THR A 74 -2.97 12.74 6.57
CA THR A 74 -2.37 11.40 6.46
C THR A 74 -3.43 10.38 6.09
N SER A 75 -4.56 10.40 6.78
CA SER A 75 -5.66 9.46 6.54
C SER A 75 -6.20 9.59 5.11
N LYS A 76 -6.35 10.81 4.62
CA LYS A 76 -6.87 11.02 3.26
C LYS A 76 -5.90 10.50 2.19
N ILE A 77 -4.61 10.75 2.36
CA ILE A 77 -3.60 10.28 1.40
C ILE A 77 -3.56 8.75 1.39
N ILE A 78 -3.52 8.14 2.58
CA ILE A 78 -3.47 6.68 2.69
C ILE A 78 -4.76 6.04 2.17
N ASP A 79 -5.93 6.59 2.48
CA ASP A 79 -7.19 6.08 1.98
C ASP A 79 -7.26 6.15 0.45
N ASN A 80 -6.75 7.23 -0.13
CA ASN A 80 -6.69 7.37 -1.57
C ASN A 80 -5.75 6.33 -2.19
N MET A 81 -4.60 6.10 -1.57
CA MET A 81 -3.68 5.06 -2.04
C MET A 81 -4.36 3.69 -2.04
N ILE A 82 -5.05 3.35 -0.97
CA ILE A 82 -5.75 2.06 -0.85
C ILE A 82 -6.85 1.95 -1.89
N SER A 83 -7.61 3.03 -2.11
CA SER A 83 -8.64 3.06 -3.14
C SER A 83 -8.05 2.76 -4.52
N ASN A 84 -6.91 3.34 -4.83
CA ASN A 84 -6.23 3.09 -6.10
C ASN A 84 -5.72 1.64 -6.19
N LEU A 85 -5.25 1.09 -5.08
CA LEU A 85 -4.83 -0.33 -5.06
C LEU A 85 -6.03 -1.26 -5.30
N PHE A 86 -7.20 -0.95 -4.75
CA PHE A 86 -8.40 -1.73 -5.02
C PHE A 86 -8.80 -1.66 -6.50
N GLU A 87 -8.62 -0.50 -7.14
CA GLU A 87 -8.89 -0.38 -8.57
C GLU A 87 -7.92 -1.25 -9.38
N LEU A 88 -6.66 -1.34 -8.96
CA LEU A 88 -5.70 -2.22 -9.60
C LEU A 88 -6.04 -3.69 -9.40
N GLU A 89 -6.52 -4.06 -8.22
CA GLU A 89 -6.98 -5.43 -7.97
C GLU A 89 -8.16 -5.76 -8.88
N LYS A 90 -9.08 -4.83 -9.04
CA LYS A 90 -10.25 -5.02 -9.88
C LYS A 90 -9.86 -5.20 -11.35
N ALA A 91 -8.87 -4.43 -11.81
CA ALA A 91 -8.40 -4.50 -13.18
C ALA A 91 -7.53 -5.73 -13.44
N TYR A 92 -6.78 -6.17 -12.44
CA TYR A 92 -5.82 -7.27 -12.56
C TYR A 92 -5.99 -8.27 -11.42
N PRO A 93 -7.15 -8.93 -11.32
CA PRO A 93 -7.44 -9.80 -10.15
C PRO A 93 -6.53 -11.01 -10.04
N LYS A 94 -5.89 -11.40 -11.12
CA LYS A 94 -4.94 -12.53 -11.09
C LYS A 94 -3.54 -12.11 -10.64
N ASN A 95 -3.30 -10.81 -10.53
CA ASN A 95 -1.97 -10.28 -10.22
C ASN A 95 -1.91 -9.53 -8.91
N VAL A 96 -3.05 -9.05 -8.40
CA VAL A 96 -3.11 -8.27 -7.16
C VAL A 96 -4.20 -8.83 -6.27
N GLN A 97 -3.88 -9.05 -5.01
CA GLN A 97 -4.84 -9.49 -4.01
C GLN A 97 -4.71 -8.65 -2.75
N ILE A 98 -5.82 -8.08 -2.29
CA ILE A 98 -5.85 -7.25 -1.10
C ILE A 98 -6.68 -7.94 -0.03
N LYS A 99 -6.14 -8.03 1.18
CA LYS A 99 -6.85 -8.59 2.33
C LYS A 99 -6.79 -7.63 3.50
N GLU A 100 -7.88 -7.55 4.22
CA GLU A 100 -7.95 -6.79 5.46
C GLU A 100 -7.94 -7.74 6.64
N GLU A 101 -7.16 -7.39 7.67
CA GLU A 101 -7.16 -8.09 8.94
C GLU A 101 -7.45 -7.08 10.04
N ASN A 102 -8.31 -7.46 10.96
CA ASN A 102 -8.66 -6.62 12.09
C ASN A 102 -8.20 -7.29 13.37
N ASN A 103 -7.43 -6.55 14.13
CA ASN A 103 -6.77 -7.03 15.34
C ASN A 103 -7.41 -6.53 16.63
N GLU A 104 -8.65 -6.18 16.59
CA GLU A 104 -9.23 -5.67 17.81
C GLU A 104 -9.65 -6.74 18.81
#